data_03bbf576fe0d7feb4c6c694ecc118326
#
_entry.id   03bbf576fe0d7feb4c6c694ecc118326
#
_cell.length_a   1.000
_cell.length_b   1.000
_cell.length_c   1.000
_cell.angle_alpha   90.00
_cell.angle_beta   90.00
_cell.angle_gamma   90.00
#
_symmetry.space_group_name_H-M   'P 1'
#
loop_
_entity.id
_entity.type
_entity.pdbx_description
1 polymer ?
#
loop_
_entity_poly.entity_id
_entity_poly.type
_entity_poly.pdbx_seq_one_letter_code
_entity_poly.pdbx_strand_id
1 'polypeptide(L)'
;MTDRGLRTIELRTVNYVSGPLLFIDHASGVHAEEVVDVVTPDDEIRRGQVLEVDGTRAVIEVYSGTKGLDLATTRVRLGGDSARLGVGSSLLGRMFDGSGQPADGGPPPMPEEFWDVNGLPINPAARRYPSEFIETGISTIDGLNTLVRGQKLPIFLSLIHI
;
A
#
# COMPACT_ATOMS: atom_id res chain seq x y z
N MET A 1 10.24 2.76 22.77
CA MET A 1 9.67 1.42 22.95
C MET A 1 8.32 1.63 23.61
N THR A 2 7.31 1.98 22.79
CA THR A 2 5.95 2.29 23.24
C THR A 2 5.16 1.00 23.10
N ASP A 3 4.85 0.41 24.24
CA ASP A 3 3.92 -0.71 24.38
C ASP A 3 2.54 -0.26 23.86
N ARG A 4 2.27 -0.56 22.58
CA ARG A 4 0.94 -0.41 21.99
C ARG A 4 0.18 -1.65 22.35
N GLY A 5 -0.68 -1.52 23.33
CA GLY A 5 -1.59 -2.56 23.77
C GLY A 5 -2.27 -3.19 22.55
N LEU A 6 -1.99 -4.47 22.35
CA LEU A 6 -2.55 -5.35 21.35
C LEU A 6 -4.07 -5.45 21.50
N ARG A 7 -4.82 -4.48 20.99
CA ARG A 7 -6.23 -4.68 20.68
C ARG A 7 -6.33 -5.21 19.25
N THR A 8 -6.04 -6.46 19.06
CA THR A 8 -6.39 -7.15 17.83
C THR A 8 -7.89 -7.40 17.86
N ILE A 9 -8.64 -6.66 17.08
CA ILE A 9 -10.06 -6.92 16.86
C ILE A 9 -10.15 -7.93 15.73
N GLU A 10 -10.75 -9.09 16.00
CA GLU A 10 -11.03 -10.11 14.99
C GLU A 10 -12.51 -10.04 14.60
N LEU A 11 -12.79 -9.79 13.34
CA LEU A 11 -14.14 -9.76 12.77
C LEU A 11 -14.38 -11.04 11.95
N ARG A 12 -15.55 -11.66 12.15
CA ARG A 12 -15.99 -12.88 11.44
C ARG A 12 -17.26 -12.62 10.61
N THR A 13 -17.45 -11.40 10.19
CA THR A 13 -18.67 -10.93 9.55
C THR A 13 -18.46 -10.65 8.06
N VAL A 14 -17.70 -11.54 7.40
CA VAL A 14 -17.53 -11.48 5.94
C VAL A 14 -18.88 -11.82 5.31
N ASN A 15 -19.42 -10.89 4.52
CA ASN A 15 -20.73 -11.03 3.90
C ASN A 15 -20.62 -11.36 2.41
N TYR A 16 -19.69 -10.71 1.70
CA TYR A 16 -19.61 -10.83 0.25
C TYR A 16 -18.17 -10.65 -0.24
N VAL A 17 -17.86 -11.30 -1.36
CA VAL A 17 -16.56 -11.19 -2.04
C VAL A 17 -16.78 -10.90 -3.51
N SER A 18 -16.08 -9.92 -4.07
CA SER A 18 -16.16 -9.56 -5.49
C SER A 18 -14.79 -9.15 -6.02
N GLY A 19 -14.20 -9.97 -6.89
CA GLY A 19 -12.84 -9.72 -7.37
C GLY A 19 -11.84 -9.65 -6.21
N PRO A 20 -11.03 -8.60 -6.08
CA PRO A 20 -10.11 -8.43 -4.95
C PRO A 20 -10.78 -7.88 -3.69
N LEU A 21 -12.08 -7.56 -3.75
CA LEU A 21 -12.79 -6.88 -2.68
C LEU A 21 -13.52 -7.86 -1.76
N LEU A 22 -13.39 -7.61 -0.47
CA LEU A 22 -14.04 -8.33 0.61
C LEU A 22 -14.91 -7.34 1.39
N PHE A 23 -16.17 -7.68 1.55
CA PHE A 23 -17.16 -6.85 2.25
C PHE A 23 -17.46 -7.45 3.61
N ILE A 24 -17.35 -6.62 4.64
CA ILE A 24 -17.65 -7.01 6.01
C ILE A 24 -18.81 -6.17 6.56
N ASP A 25 -19.69 -6.82 7.32
CA ASP A 25 -20.72 -6.16 8.12
C ASP A 25 -20.27 -6.05 9.58
N HIS A 26 -20.92 -5.18 10.35
CA HIS A 26 -20.61 -4.92 11.76
C HIS A 26 -19.16 -4.49 12.03
N ALA A 27 -18.60 -3.71 11.13
CA ALA A 27 -17.22 -3.21 11.15
C ALA A 27 -17.02 -2.07 12.17
N SER A 28 -17.42 -2.29 13.43
CA SER A 28 -17.24 -1.28 14.47
C SER A 28 -15.77 -1.07 14.81
N GLY A 29 -15.31 0.19 14.79
CA GLY A 29 -13.93 0.54 15.13
C GLY A 29 -12.94 0.33 13.99
N VAL A 30 -13.41 0.09 12.75
CA VAL A 30 -12.60 0.06 11.52
C VAL A 30 -12.44 1.46 10.99
N HIS A 31 -11.25 1.80 10.54
CA HIS A 31 -10.94 3.08 9.91
C HIS A 31 -10.58 2.91 8.44
N ALA A 32 -10.92 3.90 7.61
CA ALA A 32 -10.45 3.93 6.23
C ALA A 32 -8.91 3.98 6.20
N GLU A 33 -8.32 3.35 5.19
CA GLU A 33 -6.86 3.23 4.99
C GLU A 33 -6.14 2.34 6.02
N GLU A 34 -6.86 1.72 6.95
CA GLU A 34 -6.30 0.76 7.90
C GLU A 34 -5.83 -0.51 7.19
N VAL A 35 -4.64 -0.99 7.53
CA VAL A 35 -4.14 -2.29 7.06
C VAL A 35 -4.70 -3.40 7.92
N VAL A 36 -5.18 -4.44 7.26
CA VAL A 36 -5.81 -5.59 7.89
C VAL A 36 -5.17 -6.89 7.44
N ASP A 37 -5.20 -7.89 8.31
CA ASP A 37 -4.82 -9.26 7.99
C ASP A 37 -6.08 -10.09 7.79
N VAL A 38 -6.26 -10.60 6.57
CA VAL A 38 -7.34 -11.54 6.21
C VAL A 38 -6.81 -12.95 6.41
N VAL A 39 -7.35 -13.66 7.39
CA VAL A 39 -6.97 -15.03 7.73
C VAL A 39 -7.89 -15.98 7.01
N THR A 40 -7.32 -16.81 6.14
CA THR A 40 -8.04 -17.83 5.37
C THR A 40 -8.42 -19.03 6.25
N PRO A 41 -9.28 -19.94 5.78
CA PRO A 41 -9.59 -21.18 6.50
C PRO A 41 -8.37 -22.04 6.81
N ASP A 42 -7.34 -21.95 5.97
CA ASP A 42 -6.08 -22.71 6.11
C ASP A 42 -5.02 -21.98 6.95
N ASP A 43 -5.45 -20.95 7.70
CA ASP A 43 -4.59 -20.05 8.50
C ASP A 43 -3.51 -19.30 7.70
N GLU A 44 -3.65 -19.20 6.37
CA GLU A 44 -2.84 -18.30 5.55
C GLU A 44 -3.25 -16.84 5.84
N ILE A 45 -2.25 -15.99 6.02
CA ILE A 45 -2.48 -14.55 6.25
C ILE A 45 -2.28 -13.81 4.94
N ARG A 46 -3.34 -13.11 4.50
CA ARG A 46 -3.30 -12.20 3.35
C ARG A 46 -3.48 -10.78 3.82
N ARG A 47 -2.60 -9.90 3.40
CA ARG A 47 -2.74 -8.46 3.71
C ARG A 47 -3.77 -7.81 2.82
N GLY A 48 -4.48 -6.86 3.41
CA GLY A 48 -5.43 -6.00 2.72
C GLY A 48 -5.46 -4.62 3.34
N GLN A 49 -6.24 -3.74 2.72
CA GLN A 49 -6.47 -2.38 3.19
C GLN A 49 -7.96 -2.06 3.15
N VAL A 50 -8.41 -1.34 4.15
CA VAL A 50 -9.77 -0.81 4.18
C VAL A 50 -9.86 0.35 3.20
N LEU A 51 -10.66 0.20 2.15
CA LEU A 51 -10.89 1.25 1.16
C LEU A 51 -11.96 2.25 1.61
N GLU A 52 -13.04 1.72 2.16
CA GLU A 52 -14.21 2.52 2.51
C GLU A 52 -14.89 1.96 3.76
N VAL A 53 -15.43 2.86 4.55
CA VAL A 53 -16.28 2.53 5.70
C VAL A 53 -17.58 3.31 5.58
N ASP A 54 -18.70 2.60 5.49
CA ASP A 54 -20.06 3.17 5.46
C ASP A 54 -20.87 2.64 6.65
N GLY A 55 -21.03 3.46 7.66
CA GLY A 55 -21.74 3.11 8.88
C GLY A 55 -21.11 1.88 9.58
N THR A 56 -21.78 0.72 9.44
CA THR A 56 -21.32 -0.56 10.02
C THR A 56 -20.71 -1.50 8.98
N ARG A 57 -20.56 -1.05 7.73
CA ARG A 57 -19.96 -1.83 6.65
C ARG A 57 -18.60 -1.31 6.30
N ALA A 58 -17.70 -2.21 5.95
CA ALA A 58 -16.41 -1.84 5.40
C ALA A 58 -16.09 -2.67 4.17
N VAL A 59 -15.37 -2.04 3.24
CA VAL A 59 -14.85 -2.64 2.03
C VAL A 59 -13.34 -2.76 2.16
N ILE A 60 -12.83 -3.96 2.00
CA ILE A 60 -11.40 -4.28 2.13
C ILE A 60 -10.89 -4.76 0.77
N GLU A 61 -9.80 -4.19 0.30
CA GLU A 61 -9.05 -4.73 -0.82
C GLU A 61 -8.00 -5.73 -0.30
N VAL A 62 -8.05 -6.96 -0.80
CA VAL A 62 -7.07 -8.00 -0.46
C VAL A 62 -5.98 -8.05 -1.52
N TYR A 63 -4.75 -7.71 -1.18
CA TYR A 63 -3.66 -7.52 -2.14
C TYR A 63 -3.31 -8.77 -2.95
N SER A 64 -3.34 -9.93 -2.32
CA SER A 64 -3.11 -11.23 -3.00
C SER A 64 -4.37 -11.86 -3.60
N GLY A 65 -5.48 -11.11 -3.58
CA GLY A 65 -6.78 -11.56 -4.08
C GLY A 65 -7.54 -12.44 -3.10
N THR A 66 -8.78 -12.73 -3.48
CA THR A 66 -9.79 -13.38 -2.63
C THR A 66 -10.07 -14.83 -3.00
N LYS A 67 -9.30 -15.39 -3.94
CA LYS A 67 -9.49 -16.78 -4.39
C LYS A 67 -9.33 -17.76 -3.22
N GLY A 68 -10.33 -18.62 -3.04
CA GLY A 68 -10.32 -19.64 -1.98
C GLY A 68 -10.74 -19.12 -0.59
N LEU A 69 -11.20 -17.89 -0.47
CA LEU A 69 -11.83 -17.41 0.77
C LEU A 69 -13.22 -18.03 0.92
N ASP A 70 -13.53 -18.45 2.13
CA ASP A 70 -14.85 -18.92 2.54
C ASP A 70 -15.48 -17.86 3.46
N LEU A 71 -16.70 -17.42 3.14
CA LEU A 71 -17.40 -16.37 3.87
C LEU A 71 -17.66 -16.72 5.34
N ALA A 72 -17.84 -18.01 5.64
CA ALA A 72 -18.17 -18.45 6.99
C ALA A 72 -16.95 -18.59 7.92
N THR A 73 -15.78 -18.86 7.35
CA THR A 73 -14.58 -19.20 8.13
C THR A 73 -13.45 -18.17 8.01
N THR A 74 -13.52 -17.29 7.00
CA THR A 74 -12.57 -16.20 6.84
C THR A 74 -12.71 -15.19 7.99
N ARG A 75 -11.58 -14.77 8.53
CA ARG A 75 -11.49 -13.81 9.64
C ARG A 75 -10.68 -12.61 9.20
N VAL A 76 -11.07 -11.43 9.67
CA VAL A 76 -10.35 -10.18 9.44
C VAL A 76 -9.81 -9.67 10.76
N ARG A 77 -8.52 -9.51 10.85
CA ARG A 77 -7.82 -8.93 12.00
C ARG A 77 -7.46 -7.50 11.71
N LEU A 78 -7.88 -6.61 12.58
CA LEU A 78 -7.61 -5.19 12.50
C LEU A 78 -6.34 -4.89 13.30
N GLY A 79 -5.41 -4.18 12.70
CA GLY A 79 -4.16 -3.74 13.32
C GLY A 79 -4.23 -2.35 13.93
N GLY A 80 -5.24 -1.56 13.55
CA GLY A 80 -5.42 -0.18 14.03
C GLY A 80 -4.40 0.83 13.46
N ASP A 81 -3.57 0.41 12.53
CA ASP A 81 -2.53 1.26 11.94
C ASP A 81 -2.72 1.42 10.41
N SER A 82 -2.38 2.60 9.89
CA SER A 82 -2.23 2.82 8.45
C SER A 82 -1.02 2.05 7.88
N ALA A 83 -0.96 1.95 6.56
CA ALA A 83 0.18 1.31 5.90
C ALA A 83 1.47 2.09 6.18
N ARG A 84 2.41 1.46 6.87
CA ARG A 84 3.73 2.02 7.18
C ARG A 84 4.83 1.17 6.59
N LEU A 85 5.82 1.84 6.01
CA LEU A 85 7.05 1.20 5.54
C LEU A 85 8.19 1.53 6.48
N GLY A 86 8.89 0.52 6.93
CA GLY A 86 10.15 0.70 7.65
C GLY A 86 11.22 1.15 6.68
N VAL A 87 11.83 2.30 6.93
CA VAL A 87 12.87 2.91 6.09
C VAL A 87 14.20 2.99 6.82
N GLY A 88 15.28 2.96 6.06
CA GLY A 88 16.64 3.04 6.58
C GLY A 88 17.67 2.56 5.56
N SER A 89 18.94 2.66 5.93
CA SER A 89 20.08 2.26 5.09
C SER A 89 20.06 0.77 4.70
N SER A 90 19.40 -0.06 5.52
CA SER A 90 19.25 -1.51 5.26
C SER A 90 18.37 -1.86 4.05
N LEU A 91 17.64 -0.89 3.48
CA LEU A 91 16.84 -1.08 2.26
C LEU A 91 17.68 -0.95 0.98
N LEU A 92 18.86 -0.31 1.06
CA LEU A 92 19.67 -0.03 -0.12
C LEU A 92 20.18 -1.33 -0.77
N GLY A 93 20.00 -1.43 -2.10
CA GLY A 93 20.39 -2.60 -2.88
C GLY A 93 19.52 -3.84 -2.69
N ARG A 94 18.40 -3.74 -1.95
CA ARG A 94 17.46 -4.83 -1.72
C ARG A 94 16.27 -4.75 -2.67
N MET A 95 15.61 -5.89 -2.86
CA MET A 95 14.39 -5.99 -3.66
C MET A 95 13.20 -6.35 -2.78
N PHE A 96 12.10 -5.64 -2.95
CA PHE A 96 10.88 -5.80 -2.16
C PHE A 96 9.68 -6.00 -3.07
N ASP A 97 8.66 -6.69 -2.56
CA ASP A 97 7.35 -6.76 -3.21
C ASP A 97 6.52 -5.48 -2.95
N GLY A 98 5.31 -5.42 -3.53
CA GLY A 98 4.40 -4.29 -3.37
C GLY A 98 3.87 -4.08 -1.93
N SER A 99 4.05 -5.03 -1.05
CA SER A 99 3.70 -4.94 0.38
C SER A 99 4.90 -4.60 1.28
N GLY A 100 6.08 -4.38 0.68
CA GLY A 100 7.31 -4.07 1.41
C GLY A 100 8.00 -5.28 2.03
N GLN A 101 7.64 -6.51 1.60
CA GLN A 101 8.33 -7.72 2.05
C GLN A 101 9.55 -8.01 1.14
N PRO A 102 10.66 -8.53 1.69
CA PRO A 102 11.83 -8.91 0.89
C PRO A 102 11.46 -9.94 -0.19
N ALA A 103 11.74 -9.61 -1.45
CA ALA A 103 11.57 -10.50 -2.59
C ALA A 103 12.89 -11.11 -3.07
N ASP A 104 14.02 -10.73 -2.48
CA ASP A 104 15.37 -11.18 -2.81
C ASP A 104 15.84 -12.40 -2.01
N GLY A 105 14.97 -12.98 -1.15
CA GLY A 105 15.32 -14.09 -0.27
C GLY A 105 16.21 -13.70 0.92
N GLY A 106 16.52 -12.43 1.08
CA GLY A 106 17.28 -11.94 2.22
C GLY A 106 16.46 -11.80 3.51
N PRO A 107 17.12 -11.56 4.64
CA PRO A 107 16.42 -11.35 5.91
C PRO A 107 15.58 -10.07 5.89
N PRO A 108 14.56 -9.96 6.76
CA PRO A 108 13.81 -8.72 6.93
C PRO A 108 14.76 -7.55 7.23
N PRO A 109 14.55 -6.37 6.63
CA PRO A 109 15.36 -5.21 6.90
C PRO A 109 15.16 -4.75 8.35
N MET A 110 16.19 -4.13 8.92
CA MET A 110 16.09 -3.46 10.21
C MET A 110 15.80 -1.96 9.96
N PRO A 111 14.56 -1.52 10.15
CA PRO A 111 14.21 -0.13 9.89
C PRO A 111 14.79 0.80 10.97
N GLU A 112 15.23 1.96 10.55
CA GLU A 112 15.62 3.06 11.42
C GLU A 112 14.38 3.87 11.84
N GLU A 113 13.43 4.04 10.90
CA GLU A 113 12.18 4.76 11.09
C GLU A 113 11.02 4.05 10.38
N PHE A 114 9.78 4.41 10.75
CA PHE A 114 8.57 3.96 10.05
C PHE A 114 7.82 5.16 9.48
N TRP A 115 7.64 5.17 8.18
CA TRP A 115 6.93 6.23 7.47
C TRP A 115 5.60 5.71 6.94
N ASP A 116 4.59 6.59 7.00
CA ASP A 116 3.29 6.32 6.40
C ASP A 116 3.42 6.28 4.87
N VAL A 117 2.90 5.23 4.24
CA VAL A 117 3.00 5.03 2.78
C VAL A 117 2.21 6.08 2.02
N ASN A 118 1.07 6.53 2.56
CA ASN A 118 0.25 7.58 1.95
C ASN A 118 0.87 8.96 2.16
N GLY A 119 1.74 9.11 3.18
CA GLY A 119 2.36 10.37 3.53
C GLY A 119 1.37 11.39 4.09
N LEU A 120 1.87 12.61 4.25
CA LEU A 120 1.05 13.74 4.67
C LEU A 120 0.68 14.60 3.46
N PRO A 121 -0.57 15.13 3.39
CA PRO A 121 -0.94 16.07 2.35
C PRO A 121 -0.05 17.32 2.41
N ILE A 122 0.57 17.67 1.29
CA ILE A 122 1.40 18.88 1.21
C ILE A 122 0.47 20.08 1.07
N ASN A 123 0.62 21.04 1.97
CA ASN A 123 -0.06 22.34 1.84
C ASN A 123 0.29 22.95 0.47
N PRO A 124 -0.68 23.31 -0.37
CA PRO A 124 -0.43 23.93 -1.67
C PRO A 124 0.49 25.16 -1.60
N ALA A 125 0.41 25.94 -0.52
CA ALA A 125 1.27 27.09 -0.30
C ALA A 125 2.75 26.74 -0.05
N ALA A 126 3.05 25.50 0.36
CA ALA A 126 4.42 25.02 0.57
C ALA A 126 5.07 24.47 -0.73
N ARG A 127 4.30 24.37 -1.82
CA ARG A 127 4.82 23.91 -3.11
C ARG A 127 5.73 24.97 -3.70
N ARG A 128 6.91 24.53 -4.12
CA ARG A 128 7.85 25.37 -4.89
C ARG A 128 7.77 24.98 -6.36
N TYR A 129 7.96 25.94 -7.23
CA TYR A 129 8.11 25.63 -8.65
C TYR A 129 9.39 24.84 -8.86
N PRO A 130 9.34 23.75 -9.64
CA PRO A 130 10.54 22.97 -9.96
C PRO A 130 11.53 23.86 -10.72
N SER A 131 12.79 23.83 -10.33
CA SER A 131 13.86 24.63 -10.95
C SER A 131 15.15 23.85 -11.20
N GLU A 132 15.25 22.63 -10.68
CA GLU A 132 16.45 21.79 -10.87
C GLU A 132 16.34 20.99 -12.15
N PHE A 133 17.19 21.30 -13.12
CA PHE A 133 17.29 20.60 -14.40
C PHE A 133 17.82 19.18 -14.22
N ILE A 134 17.23 18.24 -14.94
CA ILE A 134 17.70 16.86 -15.04
C ILE A 134 18.25 16.64 -16.43
N GLU A 135 19.55 16.46 -16.55
CA GLU A 135 20.22 16.08 -17.78
C GLU A 135 19.99 14.60 -18.08
N THR A 136 19.22 14.33 -19.14
CA THR A 136 18.89 12.94 -19.54
C THR A 136 19.87 12.37 -20.54
N GLY A 137 20.64 13.20 -21.22
CA GLY A 137 21.49 12.82 -22.36
C GLY A 137 20.72 12.59 -23.67
N ILE A 138 19.40 12.80 -23.66
CA ILE A 138 18.56 12.69 -24.86
C ILE A 138 18.27 14.10 -25.38
N SER A 139 18.86 14.47 -26.51
CA SER A 139 18.83 15.82 -27.04
C SER A 139 17.43 16.41 -27.26
N THR A 140 16.46 15.57 -27.64
CA THR A 140 15.06 15.99 -27.80
C THR A 140 14.37 16.29 -26.46
N ILE A 141 14.72 15.61 -25.39
CA ILE A 141 14.20 15.90 -24.05
C ILE A 141 14.91 17.14 -23.50
N ASP A 142 16.23 17.12 -23.48
CA ASP A 142 17.03 18.16 -22.86
C ASP A 142 16.88 19.53 -23.57
N GLY A 143 16.69 19.51 -24.92
CA GLY A 143 16.58 20.72 -25.71
C GLY A 143 15.17 21.22 -25.95
N LEU A 144 14.17 20.33 -26.05
CA LEU A 144 12.81 20.70 -26.46
C LEU A 144 11.76 20.51 -25.36
N ASN A 145 11.94 19.52 -24.49
CA ASN A 145 11.02 19.17 -23.39
C ASN A 145 11.76 19.09 -22.08
N THR A 146 12.54 20.08 -21.76
CA THR A 146 13.40 20.14 -20.57
C THR A 146 12.73 19.53 -19.34
N LEU A 147 13.36 18.51 -18.78
CA LEU A 147 12.89 17.81 -17.59
C LEU A 147 13.48 18.46 -16.34
N VAL A 148 12.62 18.75 -15.36
CA VAL A 148 13.04 19.25 -14.06
C VAL A 148 12.62 18.29 -12.95
N ARG A 149 13.37 18.28 -11.85
CA ARG A 149 13.11 17.40 -10.72
C ARG A 149 11.69 17.61 -10.17
N GLY A 150 10.92 16.51 -10.05
CA GLY A 150 9.52 16.55 -9.63
C GLY A 150 8.50 16.68 -10.76
N GLN A 151 8.95 16.83 -12.02
CA GLN A 151 8.09 16.82 -13.18
C GLN A 151 7.80 15.41 -13.66
N LYS A 152 6.59 15.18 -14.19
CA LYS A 152 6.23 13.95 -14.90
C LYS A 152 6.35 14.16 -16.39
N LEU A 153 7.17 13.35 -17.05
CA LEU A 153 7.30 13.29 -18.51
C LEU A 153 6.72 11.98 -19.01
N PRO A 154 5.54 11.97 -19.65
CA PRO A 154 5.00 10.74 -20.21
C PRO A 154 5.76 10.35 -21.48
N ILE A 155 6.16 9.08 -21.57
CA ILE A 155 6.79 8.50 -22.77
C ILE A 155 5.81 7.48 -23.33
N PHE A 156 5.36 7.71 -24.57
CA PHE A 156 4.44 6.80 -25.25
C PHE A 156 5.21 5.99 -26.29
N LEU A 157 5.01 4.68 -26.27
CA LEU A 157 5.53 3.77 -27.27
C LEU A 157 4.38 3.22 -28.13
N SER A 158 4.51 3.32 -29.45
CA SER A 158 3.58 2.67 -30.37
C SER A 158 4.16 1.33 -30.83
N LEU A 159 3.37 0.26 -30.65
CA LEU A 159 3.73 -1.09 -31.10
C LEU A 159 3.29 -1.37 -32.55
N ILE A 160 2.77 -0.37 -33.29
CA ILE A 160 2.22 -0.57 -34.65
C ILE A 160 3.33 -0.80 -35.67
N HIS A 161 4.57 -0.53 -35.35
CA HIS A 161 5.70 -0.61 -36.27
C HIS A 161 6.77 -1.64 -35.84
N ILE A 162 6.41 -2.66 -35.08
CA ILE A 162 7.28 -3.80 -34.79
C ILE A 162 6.88 -4.99 -35.66
#